data_bc4f894884f3d725dfb2b6542f5025b6
#
_entry.id   bc4f894884f3d725dfb2b6542f5025b6
#
_cell.length_a   1.000
_cell.length_b   1.000
_cell.length_c   1.000
_cell.angle_alpha   90.00
_cell.angle_beta   90.00
_cell.angle_gamma   90.00
#
_symmetry.space_group_name_H-M   'P 1'
#
loop_
_entity.id
_entity.type
_entity.pdbx_description
1 polymer ?
#
loop_
_entity_poly.entity_id
_entity_poly.type
_entity_poly.pdbx_seq_one_letter_code
_entity_poly.pdbx_strand_id
1 'polypeptide(L)'
;MLFRSDVPLLRQETITALLEQHRSSQAAVTLLTARLADPTGYGRVFADASGQVSAIVEHRDCSEEQRANTLTNAGIYCFNWRKLAAVLPQLSTDNDQGELYLTDTVAMLNPAMHLEVADADEINGINDRYQLAQCEAVIQQRLRRHWMAEGVTFVDPDSCTLSDGTRFGRDVVVEPQCHFRGSTTVGRGCRIGPGSFLENASLGEEVEVLYSVLRDAVVADRCSIGPYAQLRPGSELAKDCRIGNFVEIKKSQIAAGSKVNHLSYIGDAQLGEQVNVGAGTITANYDGVNKHKTVIGAGSKTGANSVLVAPITLGANVTVGAGSTLTKDVPAGALALGRAKQLVKENWS
;
A
#
# COMPACT_ATOMS: atom_id res chain seq x y z
N MET A 1 29.16 -10.46 3.37
CA MET A 1 28.34 -9.67 4.28
C MET A 1 27.37 -10.60 4.99
N LEU A 2 27.20 -10.49 6.28
CA LEU A 2 26.26 -11.25 7.10
C LEU A 2 25.21 -10.28 7.64
N PHE A 3 23.93 -10.66 7.53
CA PHE A 3 22.80 -9.88 8.04
C PHE A 3 22.01 -10.68 9.07
N ARG A 4 21.49 -10.01 10.07
CA ARG A 4 20.32 -10.48 10.79
C ARG A 4 19.10 -10.28 9.89
N SER A 5 18.29 -11.32 9.71
CA SER A 5 17.10 -11.27 8.87
C SER A 5 15.89 -10.57 9.55
N ASP A 6 16.04 -10.19 10.80
CA ASP A 6 15.01 -9.64 11.68
C ASP A 6 15.15 -8.12 11.94
N VAL A 7 15.92 -7.39 11.09
CA VAL A 7 16.11 -5.92 11.17
C VAL A 7 15.52 -5.22 9.93
N PRO A 8 14.23 -5.00 9.87
CA PRO A 8 13.54 -4.53 8.66
C PRO A 8 13.74 -3.06 8.36
N LEU A 9 14.26 -2.27 9.30
CA LEU A 9 14.40 -0.82 9.18
C LEU A 9 15.73 -0.36 8.59
N LEU A 10 16.63 -1.32 8.30
CA LEU A 10 17.96 -1.06 7.74
C LEU A 10 17.84 -0.40 6.36
N ARG A 11 18.58 0.71 6.17
CA ARG A 11 18.56 1.49 4.93
C ARG A 11 19.64 1.04 3.95
N GLN A 12 19.34 1.22 2.67
CA GLN A 12 20.29 0.92 1.59
C GLN A 12 21.56 1.79 1.70
N GLU A 13 21.40 3.05 2.07
CA GLU A 13 22.50 4.00 2.24
C GLU A 13 23.47 3.55 3.33
N THR A 14 22.96 3.03 4.43
CA THR A 14 23.75 2.48 5.54
C THR A 14 24.55 1.25 5.11
N ILE A 15 23.94 0.36 4.31
CA ILE A 15 24.64 -0.79 3.74
C ILE A 15 25.75 -0.33 2.80
N THR A 16 25.47 0.66 1.95
CA THR A 16 26.46 1.20 1.01
C THR A 16 27.63 1.81 1.77
N ALA A 17 27.36 2.63 2.79
CA ALA A 17 28.39 3.23 3.63
C ALA A 17 29.26 2.18 4.35
N LEU A 18 28.63 1.11 4.87
CA LEU A 18 29.36 0.00 5.49
C LEU A 18 30.34 -0.66 4.52
N LEU A 19 29.90 -0.91 3.29
CA LEU A 19 30.74 -1.51 2.25
C LEU A 19 31.87 -0.59 1.81
N GLU A 20 31.62 0.70 1.68
CA GLU A 20 32.61 1.71 1.32
C GLU A 20 33.68 1.85 2.40
N GLN A 21 33.26 1.94 3.67
CA GLN A 21 34.20 2.01 4.80
C GLN A 21 35.03 0.72 4.89
N HIS A 22 34.44 -0.44 4.73
CA HIS A 22 35.16 -1.73 4.75
C HIS A 22 36.25 -1.79 3.66
N ARG A 23 35.96 -1.30 2.47
CA ARG A 23 36.90 -1.28 1.34
C ARG A 23 38.01 -0.24 1.55
N SER A 24 37.64 0.97 1.95
CA SER A 24 38.62 2.08 2.12
C SER A 24 39.58 1.84 3.27
N SER A 25 39.11 1.29 4.39
CA SER A 25 39.93 0.95 5.55
C SER A 25 40.75 -0.33 5.39
N GLN A 26 40.52 -1.12 4.34
CA GLN A 26 41.09 -2.45 4.15
C GLN A 26 40.90 -3.35 5.39
N ALA A 27 39.83 -3.17 6.11
CA ALA A 27 39.53 -3.85 7.36
C ALA A 27 39.40 -5.39 7.16
N ALA A 28 39.71 -6.12 8.19
CA ALA A 28 39.42 -7.56 8.25
C ALA A 28 37.93 -7.78 8.53
N VAL A 29 37.34 -6.90 9.34
CA VAL A 29 35.90 -6.82 9.62
C VAL A 29 35.49 -5.38 9.81
N THR A 30 34.28 -5.03 9.33
CA THR A 30 33.59 -3.79 9.66
C THR A 30 32.19 -4.14 10.09
N LEU A 31 31.77 -3.62 11.24
CA LEU A 31 30.43 -3.91 11.79
C LEU A 31 29.60 -2.62 11.93
N LEU A 32 28.27 -2.78 11.83
CA LEU A 32 27.35 -1.70 12.20
C LEU A 32 27.19 -1.65 13.70
N THR A 33 27.15 -0.45 14.24
CA THR A 33 26.88 -0.16 15.66
C THR A 33 25.83 0.92 15.78
N ALA A 34 25.17 0.97 16.95
CA ALA A 34 24.29 2.08 17.33
C ALA A 34 24.50 2.44 18.80
N ARG A 35 24.23 3.69 19.16
CA ARG A 35 24.10 4.08 20.56
C ARG A 35 22.66 4.00 20.99
N LEU A 36 22.38 3.11 21.93
CA LEU A 36 21.05 2.93 22.50
C LEU A 36 20.97 3.52 23.90
N ALA A 37 19.87 4.21 24.20
CA ALA A 37 19.62 4.70 25.56
C ALA A 37 19.43 3.52 26.55
N ASP A 38 18.77 2.47 26.13
CA ASP A 38 18.71 1.19 26.82
C ASP A 38 19.32 0.09 25.95
N PRO A 39 20.58 -0.30 26.20
CA PRO A 39 21.28 -1.30 25.42
C PRO A 39 21.06 -2.74 25.93
N THR A 40 20.06 -2.97 26.77
CA THR A 40 19.76 -4.30 27.34
C THR A 40 19.52 -5.33 26.25
N GLY A 41 20.16 -6.47 26.37
CA GLY A 41 20.07 -7.59 25.41
C GLY A 41 21.01 -7.49 24.20
N TYR A 42 21.69 -6.37 23.99
CA TYR A 42 22.66 -6.23 22.90
C TYR A 42 24.11 -6.44 23.39
N GLY A 43 24.98 -6.97 22.53
CA GLY A 43 26.43 -7.00 22.73
C GLY A 43 27.00 -5.56 22.78
N ARG A 44 27.97 -5.35 23.65
CA ARG A 44 28.67 -4.07 23.80
C ARG A 44 29.91 -4.02 22.95
N VAL A 45 30.08 -2.94 22.18
CA VAL A 45 31.24 -2.74 21.30
C VAL A 45 32.23 -1.78 21.97
N PHE A 46 33.46 -2.24 22.09
CA PHE A 46 34.57 -1.47 22.63
C PHE A 46 35.45 -0.99 21.47
N ALA A 47 35.46 0.29 21.24
CA ALA A 47 36.23 0.93 20.16
C ALA A 47 37.00 2.14 20.69
N ASP A 48 38.12 2.44 20.03
CA ASP A 48 38.92 3.63 20.30
C ASP A 48 38.41 4.86 19.51
N ALA A 49 39.06 6.01 19.74
CA ALA A 49 38.69 7.25 19.06
C ALA A 49 38.91 7.25 17.52
N SER A 50 39.68 6.29 17.01
CA SER A 50 39.87 6.11 15.56
C SER A 50 38.79 5.22 14.93
N GLY A 51 37.88 4.65 15.72
CA GLY A 51 36.84 3.71 15.29
C GLY A 51 37.36 2.27 15.16
N GLN A 52 38.56 1.97 15.65
CA GLN A 52 39.07 0.60 15.69
C GLN A 52 38.44 -0.14 16.87
N VAL A 53 37.85 -1.31 16.58
CA VAL A 53 37.17 -2.16 17.56
C VAL A 53 38.17 -3.13 18.17
N SER A 54 38.20 -3.17 19.50
CA SER A 54 39.02 -4.11 20.26
C SER A 54 38.27 -5.38 20.67
N ALA A 55 36.97 -5.26 20.97
CA ALA A 55 36.16 -6.40 21.40
C ALA A 55 34.65 -6.10 21.25
N ILE A 56 33.88 -7.19 21.17
CA ILE A 56 32.45 -7.19 21.43
C ILE A 56 32.22 -8.13 22.62
N VAL A 57 31.47 -7.68 23.62
CA VAL A 57 31.11 -8.50 24.77
C VAL A 57 29.60 -8.66 24.80
N GLU A 58 29.13 -9.88 24.76
CA GLU A 58 27.68 -10.16 24.78
C GLU A 58 27.05 -9.72 26.11
N HIS A 59 25.76 -9.34 26.06
CA HIS A 59 25.10 -8.72 27.24
C HIS A 59 25.23 -9.53 28.52
N ARG A 60 25.17 -10.87 28.45
CA ARG A 60 25.22 -11.76 29.60
C ARG A 60 26.64 -11.86 30.18
N ASP A 61 27.64 -11.76 29.34
CA ASP A 61 29.05 -11.83 29.72
C ASP A 61 29.63 -10.48 30.19
N CYS A 62 28.85 -9.37 30.06
CA CYS A 62 29.27 -8.04 30.49
C CYS A 62 29.38 -7.91 32.02
N SER A 63 30.49 -7.34 32.51
CA SER A 63 30.60 -6.78 33.85
C SER A 63 29.64 -5.59 34.04
N GLU A 64 29.42 -5.15 35.31
CA GLU A 64 28.61 -3.95 35.59
C GLU A 64 29.15 -2.70 34.87
N GLU A 65 30.47 -2.52 34.86
CA GLU A 65 31.10 -1.41 34.17
C GLU A 65 30.91 -1.48 32.65
N GLN A 66 31.03 -2.67 32.07
CA GLN A 66 30.84 -2.88 30.64
C GLN A 66 29.38 -2.66 30.21
N ARG A 67 28.39 -2.96 31.08
CA ARG A 67 26.97 -2.71 30.81
C ARG A 67 26.63 -1.22 30.67
N ALA A 68 27.43 -0.32 31.25
CA ALA A 68 27.25 1.13 31.10
C ALA A 68 27.59 1.64 29.68
N ASN A 69 28.30 0.86 28.88
CA ASN A 69 28.60 1.22 27.50
C ASN A 69 27.33 1.17 26.64
N THR A 70 26.98 2.29 26.00
CA THR A 70 25.79 2.41 25.15
C THR A 70 26.04 2.06 23.69
N LEU A 71 27.29 1.86 23.27
CA LEU A 71 27.62 1.46 21.90
C LEU A 71 27.36 -0.03 21.74
N THR A 72 26.40 -0.37 20.90
CA THR A 72 25.87 -1.74 20.75
C THR A 72 26.21 -2.33 19.38
N ASN A 73 26.31 -3.65 19.36
CA ASN A 73 26.49 -4.44 18.15
C ASN A 73 25.15 -4.65 17.42
N ALA A 74 25.05 -4.20 16.17
CA ALA A 74 23.86 -4.40 15.35
C ALA A 74 23.70 -5.82 14.78
N GLY A 75 24.72 -6.67 14.89
CA GLY A 75 24.72 -8.01 14.30
C GLY A 75 24.87 -8.01 12.77
N ILE A 76 25.34 -6.93 12.18
CA ILE A 76 25.54 -6.77 10.74
C ILE A 76 27.01 -6.49 10.47
N TYR A 77 27.62 -7.32 9.62
CA TYR A 77 29.06 -7.31 9.42
C TYR A 77 29.44 -7.38 7.94
N CYS A 78 30.56 -6.75 7.61
CA CYS A 78 31.31 -6.98 6.39
C CYS A 78 32.67 -7.59 6.74
N PHE A 79 32.93 -8.83 6.30
CA PHE A 79 34.15 -9.55 6.58
C PHE A 79 35.01 -9.72 5.34
N ASN A 80 36.35 -9.69 5.51
CA ASN A 80 37.25 -10.34 4.59
C ASN A 80 37.16 -11.85 4.82
N TRP A 81 36.58 -12.57 3.86
CA TRP A 81 36.34 -14.02 4.01
C TRP A 81 37.59 -14.85 4.31
N ARG A 82 38.72 -14.54 3.68
CA ARG A 82 39.97 -15.31 3.89
C ARG A 82 40.46 -15.16 5.33
N LYS A 83 40.38 -13.97 5.89
CA LYS A 83 40.76 -13.68 7.27
C LYS A 83 39.79 -14.32 8.26
N LEU A 84 38.46 -14.21 8.01
CA LEU A 84 37.44 -14.84 8.85
C LEU A 84 37.61 -16.36 8.88
N ALA A 85 37.74 -17.01 7.73
CA ALA A 85 37.90 -18.48 7.64
C ALA A 85 39.09 -19.01 8.43
N ALA A 86 40.15 -18.21 8.58
CA ALA A 86 41.34 -18.60 9.35
C ALA A 86 41.13 -18.57 10.87
N VAL A 87 40.19 -17.73 11.38
CA VAL A 87 39.93 -17.58 12.82
C VAL A 87 38.72 -18.40 13.30
N LEU A 88 37.75 -18.70 12.42
CA LEU A 88 36.57 -19.50 12.79
C LEU A 88 36.87 -20.79 13.57
N PRO A 89 37.88 -21.61 13.19
CA PRO A 89 38.19 -22.83 13.94
C PRO A 89 38.77 -22.60 15.32
N GLN A 90 39.11 -21.36 15.69
CA GLN A 90 39.69 -20.97 16.98
C GLN A 90 38.65 -20.53 18.00
N LEU A 91 37.37 -20.42 17.57
CA LEU A 91 36.26 -20.08 18.48
C LEU A 91 36.11 -21.14 19.55
N SER A 92 35.81 -20.69 20.78
CA SER A 92 35.55 -21.56 21.93
C SER A 92 34.11 -21.37 22.42
N THR A 93 33.68 -22.27 23.28
CA THR A 93 32.40 -22.22 23.97
C THR A 93 32.55 -21.75 25.42
N ASP A 94 33.68 -21.12 25.75
CA ASP A 94 33.96 -20.61 27.10
C ASP A 94 33.27 -19.26 27.32
N ASN A 95 31.93 -19.31 27.45
CA ASN A 95 31.04 -18.17 27.67
C ASN A 95 29.78 -18.60 28.43
N ASP A 96 28.96 -17.66 28.90
CA ASP A 96 27.77 -17.91 29.71
C ASP A 96 26.74 -18.87 29.06
N GLN A 97 26.67 -18.88 27.73
CA GLN A 97 25.72 -19.73 26.99
C GLN A 97 26.31 -21.06 26.52
N GLY A 98 27.63 -21.25 26.58
CA GLY A 98 28.29 -22.43 26.04
C GLY A 98 28.21 -22.56 24.51
N GLU A 99 28.08 -21.43 23.79
CA GLU A 99 27.90 -21.36 22.34
C GLU A 99 29.12 -20.75 21.65
N LEU A 100 29.27 -21.01 20.34
CA LEU A 100 30.28 -20.34 19.50
C LEU A 100 29.78 -18.95 19.10
N TYR A 101 30.38 -17.90 19.62
CA TYR A 101 30.02 -16.53 19.27
C TYR A 101 30.82 -16.02 18.06
N LEU A 102 30.10 -15.63 17.00
CA LEU A 102 30.73 -14.97 15.87
C LEU A 102 31.40 -13.65 16.28
N THR A 103 30.87 -12.98 17.29
CA THR A 103 31.39 -11.72 17.85
C THR A 103 32.81 -11.85 18.39
N ASP A 104 33.22 -13.03 18.86
CA ASP A 104 34.57 -13.29 19.36
C ASP A 104 35.63 -13.18 18.21
N THR A 105 35.20 -13.45 16.98
CA THR A 105 36.10 -13.30 15.82
C THR A 105 36.59 -11.85 15.63
N VAL A 106 35.82 -10.87 16.11
CA VAL A 106 36.16 -9.44 15.95
C VAL A 106 37.46 -9.11 16.69
N ALA A 107 37.65 -9.64 17.91
CA ALA A 107 38.87 -9.45 18.66
C ALA A 107 40.10 -10.16 18.02
N MET A 108 39.86 -11.18 17.21
CA MET A 108 40.91 -11.93 16.50
C MET A 108 41.28 -11.33 15.14
N LEU A 109 40.45 -10.40 14.64
CA LEU A 109 40.60 -9.81 13.31
C LEU A 109 41.15 -8.39 13.39
N ASN A 110 42.19 -8.07 12.62
CA ASN A 110 42.83 -6.77 12.60
C ASN A 110 43.09 -6.32 11.14
N PRO A 111 42.72 -5.06 10.76
CA PRO A 111 41.92 -4.08 11.54
C PRO A 111 40.46 -4.50 11.64
N ALA A 112 39.85 -4.27 12.80
CA ALA A 112 38.41 -4.36 13.01
C ALA A 112 37.85 -2.93 13.16
N MET A 113 36.88 -2.55 12.37
CA MET A 113 36.32 -1.20 12.34
C MET A 113 34.83 -1.21 12.61
N HIS A 114 34.23 -0.11 13.05
CA HIS A 114 32.79 0.01 13.12
C HIS A 114 32.28 1.24 12.37
N LEU A 115 31.03 1.16 11.93
CA LEU A 115 30.23 2.28 11.43
C LEU A 115 29.05 2.47 12.35
N GLU A 116 28.98 3.61 13.01
CA GLU A 116 27.83 3.97 13.84
C GLU A 116 26.69 4.47 12.93
N VAL A 117 25.49 3.86 13.04
CA VAL A 117 24.32 4.30 12.28
C VAL A 117 23.84 5.65 12.78
N ALA A 118 23.38 6.51 11.87
CA ALA A 118 22.85 7.82 12.20
C ALA A 118 21.46 7.74 12.89
N ASP A 119 20.71 6.70 12.61
CA ASP A 119 19.35 6.45 13.12
C ASP A 119 19.35 5.10 13.82
N ALA A 120 19.26 5.11 15.15
CA ALA A 120 19.30 3.90 15.96
C ALA A 120 18.15 2.93 15.67
N ASP A 121 17.03 3.41 15.12
CA ASP A 121 15.92 2.56 14.73
C ASP A 121 16.33 1.54 13.64
N GLU A 122 17.36 1.82 12.86
CA GLU A 122 17.82 0.91 11.80
C GLU A 122 18.26 -0.46 12.29
N ILE A 123 18.64 -0.57 13.56
CA ILE A 123 19.09 -1.85 14.15
C ILE A 123 18.01 -2.57 14.96
N ASN A 124 16.81 -2.01 15.06
CA ASN A 124 15.72 -2.62 15.81
C ASN A 124 15.36 -3.98 15.20
N GLY A 125 15.54 -5.04 15.98
CA GLY A 125 15.13 -6.40 15.62
C GLY A 125 13.69 -6.67 16.01
N ILE A 126 13.07 -7.66 15.35
CA ILE A 126 11.71 -8.12 15.64
C ILE A 126 11.76 -9.51 16.26
N ASN A 127 11.37 -9.62 17.53
CA ASN A 127 11.23 -10.90 18.23
C ASN A 127 9.76 -11.20 18.59
N ASP A 128 8.91 -10.18 18.59
CA ASP A 128 7.50 -10.32 18.93
C ASP A 128 6.63 -9.36 18.09
N ARG A 129 5.30 -9.47 18.26
CA ARG A 129 4.34 -8.64 17.54
C ARG A 129 4.31 -7.18 17.98
N TYR A 130 4.73 -6.89 19.20
CA TYR A 130 4.84 -5.51 19.68
C TYR A 130 5.99 -4.79 18.98
N GLN A 131 7.16 -5.43 18.90
CA GLN A 131 8.31 -4.91 18.16
C GLN A 131 8.00 -4.79 16.66
N LEU A 132 7.25 -5.74 16.08
CA LEU A 132 6.76 -5.63 14.70
C LEU A 132 5.92 -4.36 14.51
N ALA A 133 4.98 -4.07 15.42
CA ALA A 133 4.15 -2.88 15.34
C ALA A 133 4.97 -1.58 15.50
N GLN A 134 6.02 -1.59 16.33
CA GLN A 134 6.93 -0.45 16.46
C GLN A 134 7.70 -0.21 15.15
N CYS A 135 8.24 -1.26 14.53
CA CYS A 135 8.92 -1.15 13.24
C CYS A 135 7.98 -0.65 12.15
N GLU A 136 6.73 -1.14 12.10
CA GLU A 136 5.71 -0.66 11.16
C GLU A 136 5.45 0.84 11.36
N ALA A 137 5.33 1.31 12.59
CA ALA A 137 5.12 2.74 12.88
C ALA A 137 6.25 3.61 12.32
N VAL A 138 7.51 3.17 12.47
CA VAL A 138 8.68 3.85 11.92
C VAL A 138 8.64 3.89 10.39
N ILE A 139 8.34 2.76 9.74
CA ILE A 139 8.20 2.70 8.27
C ILE A 139 7.10 3.65 7.79
N GLN A 140 5.93 3.63 8.44
CA GLN A 140 4.81 4.51 8.10
C GLN A 140 5.20 5.98 8.24
N GLN A 141 5.90 6.35 9.30
CA GLN A 141 6.40 7.71 9.49
C GLN A 141 7.38 8.12 8.38
N ARG A 142 8.32 7.24 8.00
CA ARG A 142 9.28 7.49 6.91
C ARG A 142 8.57 7.69 5.57
N LEU A 143 7.60 6.84 5.22
CA LEU A 143 6.84 6.93 3.97
C LEU A 143 6.03 8.23 3.90
N ARG A 144 5.28 8.56 4.96
CA ARG A 144 4.50 9.80 5.01
C ARG A 144 5.38 11.04 4.92
N ARG A 145 6.50 11.07 5.66
CA ARG A 145 7.46 12.18 5.62
C ARG A 145 8.07 12.37 4.23
N HIS A 146 8.41 11.27 3.56
CA HIS A 146 8.90 11.30 2.18
C HIS A 146 7.90 11.98 1.26
N TRP A 147 6.64 11.53 1.26
CA TRP A 147 5.62 12.08 0.37
C TRP A 147 5.22 13.51 0.71
N MET A 148 5.23 13.89 1.98
CA MET A 148 5.05 15.29 2.37
C MET A 148 6.17 16.19 1.82
N ALA A 149 7.40 15.72 1.82
CA ALA A 149 8.54 16.44 1.22
C ALA A 149 8.42 16.55 -0.31
N GLU A 150 7.75 15.59 -0.97
CA GLU A 150 7.47 15.58 -2.41
C GLU A 150 6.19 16.38 -2.80
N GLY A 151 5.55 17.06 -1.84
CA GLY A 151 4.42 17.94 -2.10
C GLY A 151 3.04 17.32 -1.93
N VAL A 152 2.91 16.25 -1.14
CA VAL A 152 1.62 15.67 -0.73
C VAL A 152 1.20 16.26 0.61
N THR A 153 -0.06 16.64 0.73
CA THR A 153 -0.64 17.11 1.99
C THR A 153 -1.41 15.98 2.67
N PHE A 154 -1.01 15.59 3.87
CA PHE A 154 -1.81 14.72 4.75
C PHE A 154 -2.47 15.58 5.81
N VAL A 155 -3.80 15.57 5.90
CA VAL A 155 -4.55 16.35 6.89
C VAL A 155 -4.34 15.79 8.30
N ASP A 156 -4.32 14.47 8.42
CA ASP A 156 -3.96 13.74 9.64
C ASP A 156 -3.03 12.58 9.25
N PRO A 157 -1.71 12.81 9.25
CA PRO A 157 -0.75 11.80 8.78
C PRO A 157 -0.84 10.49 9.55
N ASP A 158 -1.03 10.55 10.87
CA ASP A 158 -0.91 9.36 11.71
C ASP A 158 -2.07 8.37 11.52
N SER A 159 -3.22 8.85 11.05
CA SER A 159 -4.36 8.00 10.71
C SER A 159 -4.25 7.31 9.34
N CYS A 160 -3.26 7.68 8.52
CA CYS A 160 -3.10 7.18 7.15
C CYS A 160 -2.02 6.10 7.08
N THR A 161 -2.25 5.05 6.29
CA THR A 161 -1.26 3.99 6.05
C THR A 161 -0.91 3.85 4.57
N LEU A 162 0.38 3.65 4.30
CA LEU A 162 0.95 3.57 2.95
C LEU A 162 1.70 2.25 2.77
N SER A 163 1.57 1.63 1.62
CA SER A 163 2.51 0.61 1.17
C SER A 163 3.72 1.25 0.49
N ASP A 164 4.86 0.59 0.53
CA ASP A 164 6.08 1.04 -0.15
C ASP A 164 5.90 1.21 -1.68
N GLY A 165 5.00 0.42 -2.27
CA GLY A 165 4.62 0.52 -3.68
C GLY A 165 3.74 1.72 -4.04
N THR A 166 3.25 2.50 -3.06
CA THR A 166 2.37 3.65 -3.32
C THR A 166 3.16 4.80 -3.97
N ARG A 167 2.54 5.47 -4.93
CA ARG A 167 3.11 6.65 -5.62
C ARG A 167 2.09 7.77 -5.70
N PHE A 168 2.52 8.99 -5.42
CA PHE A 168 1.69 10.19 -5.51
C PHE A 168 2.29 11.20 -6.48
N GLY A 169 1.41 11.88 -7.20
CA GLY A 169 1.74 13.14 -7.87
C GLY A 169 1.80 14.31 -6.90
N ARG A 170 2.24 15.47 -7.38
CA ARG A 170 2.25 16.71 -6.59
C ARG A 170 0.83 17.20 -6.30
N ASP A 171 0.71 18.00 -5.25
CA ASP A 171 -0.54 18.67 -4.85
C ASP A 171 -1.70 17.70 -4.54
N VAL A 172 -1.38 16.44 -4.20
CA VAL A 172 -2.37 15.49 -3.70
C VAL A 172 -2.72 15.84 -2.25
N VAL A 173 -4.01 15.85 -1.94
CA VAL A 173 -4.52 16.01 -0.57
C VAL A 173 -5.09 14.69 -0.09
N VAL A 174 -4.58 14.19 1.02
CA VAL A 174 -5.02 12.95 1.69
C VAL A 174 -5.70 13.32 3.01
N GLU A 175 -6.99 13.03 3.08
CA GLU A 175 -7.82 13.22 4.26
C GLU A 175 -7.57 12.11 5.31
N PRO A 176 -8.09 12.24 6.55
CA PRO A 176 -7.86 11.25 7.60
C PRO A 176 -8.34 9.83 7.25
N GLN A 177 -7.71 8.82 7.87
CA GLN A 177 -8.10 7.41 7.78
C GLN A 177 -8.07 6.84 6.35
N CYS A 178 -7.17 7.31 5.51
CA CYS A 178 -6.96 6.76 4.18
C CYS A 178 -5.91 5.66 4.20
N HIS A 179 -6.17 4.58 3.45
CA HIS A 179 -5.29 3.42 3.38
C HIS A 179 -4.92 3.12 1.93
N PHE A 180 -3.61 3.08 1.66
CA PHE A 180 -3.06 2.78 0.34
C PHE A 180 -2.28 1.47 0.40
N ARG A 181 -2.72 0.47 -0.38
CA ARG A 181 -2.14 -0.86 -0.41
C ARG A 181 -1.55 -1.20 -1.78
N GLY A 182 -0.60 -2.13 -1.78
CA GLY A 182 0.03 -2.64 -2.99
C GLY A 182 0.69 -1.54 -3.82
N SER A 183 0.55 -1.61 -5.13
CA SER A 183 1.14 -0.67 -6.10
C SER A 183 0.13 0.41 -6.52
N THR A 184 -0.46 1.11 -5.54
CA THR A 184 -1.42 2.19 -5.81
C THR A 184 -0.72 3.44 -6.31
N THR A 185 -1.25 4.04 -7.39
CA THR A 185 -0.77 5.30 -7.97
C THR A 185 -1.86 6.36 -7.96
N VAL A 186 -1.53 7.58 -7.53
CA VAL A 186 -2.46 8.72 -7.44
C VAL A 186 -1.87 9.88 -8.19
N GLY A 187 -2.56 10.35 -9.22
CA GLY A 187 -2.13 11.46 -10.08
C GLY A 187 -2.14 12.81 -9.37
N ARG A 188 -1.59 13.83 -10.02
CA ARG A 188 -1.48 15.20 -9.51
C ARG A 188 -2.86 15.80 -9.18
N GLY A 189 -2.91 16.59 -8.10
CA GLY A 189 -4.10 17.37 -7.75
C GLY A 189 -5.30 16.55 -7.28
N CYS A 190 -5.12 15.25 -7.02
CA CYS A 190 -6.18 14.39 -6.49
C CYS A 190 -6.51 14.74 -5.03
N ARG A 191 -7.77 14.55 -4.67
CA ARG A 191 -8.24 14.59 -3.29
C ARG A 191 -8.78 13.23 -2.87
N ILE A 192 -8.08 12.58 -1.94
CA ILE A 192 -8.50 11.29 -1.40
C ILE A 192 -9.13 11.55 -0.04
N GLY A 193 -10.45 11.56 -0.02
CA GLY A 193 -11.25 11.93 1.13
C GLY A 193 -11.40 10.82 2.15
N PRO A 194 -11.88 11.15 3.36
CA PRO A 194 -11.64 10.35 4.55
C PRO A 194 -12.19 8.93 4.43
N GLY A 195 -11.56 8.01 5.16
CA GLY A 195 -11.98 6.60 5.23
C GLY A 195 -11.91 5.84 3.92
N SER A 196 -11.12 6.32 2.94
CA SER A 196 -10.99 5.64 1.66
C SER A 196 -9.91 4.56 1.69
N PHE A 197 -10.19 3.44 1.03
CA PHE A 197 -9.28 2.30 0.91
C PHE A 197 -8.95 2.05 -0.57
N LEU A 198 -7.69 2.17 -0.93
CA LEU A 198 -7.19 1.97 -2.29
C LEU A 198 -6.15 0.84 -2.30
N GLU A 199 -6.36 -0.17 -3.14
CA GLU A 199 -5.46 -1.32 -3.28
C GLU A 199 -5.21 -1.59 -4.77
N ASN A 200 -3.94 -1.53 -5.19
CA ASN A 200 -3.55 -1.69 -6.60
C ASN A 200 -4.38 -0.81 -7.55
N ALA A 201 -4.77 0.36 -7.10
CA ALA A 201 -5.59 1.29 -7.87
C ALA A 201 -4.71 2.31 -8.60
N SER A 202 -5.09 2.66 -9.83
CA SER A 202 -4.42 3.68 -10.63
C SER A 202 -5.38 4.84 -10.88
N LEU A 203 -5.06 6.02 -10.34
CA LEU A 203 -5.85 7.24 -10.51
C LEU A 203 -5.08 8.25 -11.35
N GLY A 204 -5.74 8.83 -12.35
CA GLY A 204 -5.27 9.96 -13.13
C GLY A 204 -5.20 11.25 -12.32
N GLU A 205 -5.18 12.39 -13.01
CA GLU A 205 -5.11 13.70 -12.38
C GLU A 205 -6.49 14.23 -11.94
N GLU A 206 -6.51 15.04 -10.87
CA GLU A 206 -7.70 15.75 -10.40
C GLU A 206 -8.89 14.82 -10.08
N VAL A 207 -8.60 13.60 -9.61
CA VAL A 207 -9.62 12.64 -9.18
C VAL A 207 -10.00 12.92 -7.72
N GLU A 208 -11.30 12.90 -7.45
CA GLU A 208 -11.83 12.99 -6.10
C GLU A 208 -12.41 11.64 -5.66
N VAL A 209 -11.96 11.13 -4.51
CA VAL A 209 -12.46 9.90 -3.88
C VAL A 209 -12.92 10.22 -2.47
N LEU A 210 -14.11 9.77 -2.08
CA LEU A 210 -14.69 10.06 -0.77
C LEU A 210 -15.29 8.78 -0.17
N TYR A 211 -14.88 8.37 1.04
CA TYR A 211 -15.40 7.20 1.78
C TYR A 211 -15.62 5.97 0.90
N SER A 212 -14.66 5.60 0.07
CA SER A 212 -14.87 4.59 -0.95
C SER A 212 -13.77 3.53 -0.96
N VAL A 213 -14.08 2.37 -1.56
CA VAL A 213 -13.15 1.24 -1.68
C VAL A 213 -12.84 1.00 -3.16
N LEU A 214 -11.57 1.11 -3.53
CA LEU A 214 -11.07 0.86 -4.88
C LEU A 214 -10.05 -0.27 -4.84
N ARG A 215 -10.30 -1.35 -5.60
CA ARG A 215 -9.37 -2.48 -5.72
C ARG A 215 -9.15 -2.84 -7.19
N ASP A 216 -7.87 -2.96 -7.58
CA ASP A 216 -7.47 -3.33 -8.95
C ASP A 216 -8.28 -2.56 -10.00
N ALA A 217 -8.43 -1.25 -9.80
CA ALA A 217 -9.26 -0.36 -10.59
C ALA A 217 -8.42 0.72 -11.27
N VAL A 218 -8.83 1.11 -12.47
CA VAL A 218 -8.21 2.20 -13.25
C VAL A 218 -9.21 3.34 -13.38
N VAL A 219 -8.81 4.52 -12.96
CA VAL A 219 -9.64 5.73 -12.99
C VAL A 219 -8.87 6.83 -13.70
N ALA A 220 -9.39 7.30 -14.82
CA ALA A 220 -8.81 8.42 -15.55
C ALA A 220 -9.14 9.77 -14.89
N ASP A 221 -8.64 10.86 -15.48
CA ASP A 221 -8.69 12.19 -14.92
C ASP A 221 -10.08 12.73 -14.60
N ARG A 222 -10.15 13.60 -13.61
CA ARG A 222 -11.34 14.40 -13.22
C ARG A 222 -12.58 13.57 -12.90
N CYS A 223 -12.38 12.33 -12.46
CA CYS A 223 -13.46 11.49 -11.96
C CYS A 223 -13.81 11.85 -10.51
N SER A 224 -15.08 11.71 -10.15
CA SER A 224 -15.57 11.84 -8.78
C SER A 224 -16.18 10.53 -8.32
N ILE A 225 -15.72 9.99 -7.19
CA ILE A 225 -16.07 8.66 -6.68
C ILE A 225 -16.53 8.79 -5.23
N GLY A 226 -17.73 8.28 -4.96
CA GLY A 226 -18.28 8.23 -3.63
C GLY A 226 -19.30 9.32 -3.31
N PRO A 227 -19.70 9.45 -2.03
CA PRO A 227 -19.27 8.58 -0.93
C PRO A 227 -19.86 7.14 -1.02
N TYR A 228 -19.20 6.20 -0.34
CA TYR A 228 -19.64 4.80 -0.20
C TYR A 228 -19.79 4.06 -1.54
N ALA A 229 -18.88 4.32 -2.48
CA ALA A 229 -18.78 3.58 -3.72
C ALA A 229 -17.76 2.44 -3.58
N GLN A 230 -17.95 1.37 -4.36
CA GLN A 230 -17.01 0.27 -4.47
C GLN A 230 -16.63 0.02 -5.92
N LEU A 231 -15.36 0.24 -6.26
CA LEU A 231 -14.77 -0.20 -7.51
C LEU A 231 -14.04 -1.52 -7.27
N ARG A 232 -14.55 -2.59 -7.86
CA ARG A 232 -13.99 -3.94 -7.75
C ARG A 232 -13.02 -4.23 -8.89
N PRO A 233 -12.23 -5.32 -8.80
CA PRO A 233 -11.26 -5.68 -9.83
C PRO A 233 -11.82 -5.66 -11.26
N GLY A 234 -11.04 -5.04 -12.16
CA GLY A 234 -11.40 -4.88 -13.57
C GLY A 234 -12.39 -3.74 -13.83
N SER A 235 -12.54 -2.80 -12.91
CA SER A 235 -13.29 -1.56 -13.15
C SER A 235 -12.39 -0.52 -13.80
N GLU A 236 -12.82 0.02 -14.94
CA GLU A 236 -12.11 1.03 -15.71
C GLU A 236 -13.03 2.23 -15.95
N LEU A 237 -12.65 3.40 -15.46
CA LEU A 237 -13.36 4.65 -15.67
C LEU A 237 -12.55 5.56 -16.58
N ALA A 238 -13.15 5.99 -17.68
CA ALA A 238 -12.60 7.06 -18.49
C ALA A 238 -12.79 8.42 -17.79
N LYS A 239 -12.24 9.48 -18.38
CA LYS A 239 -12.27 10.83 -17.80
C LYS A 239 -13.69 11.37 -17.55
N ASP A 240 -13.79 12.26 -16.57
CA ASP A 240 -15.01 13.02 -16.26
C ASP A 240 -16.19 12.15 -15.80
N CYS A 241 -15.95 10.90 -15.36
CA CYS A 241 -16.98 10.02 -14.84
C CYS A 241 -17.39 10.38 -13.41
N ARG A 242 -18.66 10.12 -13.07
CA ARG A 242 -19.19 10.30 -11.71
C ARG A 242 -19.79 9.00 -11.21
N ILE A 243 -19.23 8.46 -10.12
CA ILE A 243 -19.71 7.27 -9.43
C ILE A 243 -20.13 7.71 -8.04
N GLY A 244 -21.42 7.76 -7.78
CA GLY A 244 -21.95 8.29 -6.53
C GLY A 244 -22.16 7.24 -5.44
N ASN A 245 -23.04 7.57 -4.49
CA ASN A 245 -23.19 6.79 -3.27
C ASN A 245 -23.89 5.44 -3.45
N PHE A 246 -23.37 4.45 -2.74
CA PHE A 246 -23.87 3.07 -2.75
C PHE A 246 -23.87 2.45 -4.16
N VAL A 247 -22.86 2.78 -4.95
CA VAL A 247 -22.66 2.22 -6.29
C VAL A 247 -21.54 1.18 -6.26
N GLU A 248 -21.79 0.03 -6.83
CA GLU A 248 -20.80 -1.02 -7.04
C GLU A 248 -20.52 -1.19 -8.53
N ILE A 249 -19.24 -1.08 -8.93
CA ILE A 249 -18.76 -1.34 -10.28
C ILE A 249 -17.84 -2.56 -10.25
N LYS A 250 -18.02 -3.51 -11.18
CA LYS A 250 -17.20 -4.72 -11.27
C LYS A 250 -16.98 -5.15 -12.71
N LYS A 251 -15.70 -5.38 -13.09
CA LYS A 251 -15.34 -5.85 -14.44
C LYS A 251 -16.07 -5.07 -15.54
N SER A 252 -16.08 -3.75 -15.44
CA SER A 252 -16.86 -2.87 -16.31
C SER A 252 -16.05 -1.71 -16.82
N GLN A 253 -16.32 -1.31 -18.05
CA GLN A 253 -15.71 -0.15 -18.70
C GLN A 253 -16.75 0.97 -18.80
N ILE A 254 -16.45 2.11 -18.20
CA ILE A 254 -17.32 3.29 -18.18
C ILE A 254 -16.65 4.38 -19.00
N ALA A 255 -17.22 4.71 -20.16
CA ALA A 255 -16.67 5.74 -21.03
C ALA A 255 -16.91 7.16 -20.51
N ALA A 256 -16.21 8.12 -21.12
CA ALA A 256 -16.10 9.49 -20.66
C ALA A 256 -17.43 10.19 -20.37
N GLY A 257 -17.47 10.96 -19.29
CA GLY A 257 -18.61 11.78 -18.89
C GLY A 257 -19.84 11.02 -18.41
N SER A 258 -19.74 9.69 -18.27
CA SER A 258 -20.86 8.87 -17.81
C SER A 258 -21.08 8.98 -16.31
N LYS A 259 -22.33 8.81 -15.88
CA LYS A 259 -22.78 9.03 -14.50
C LYS A 259 -23.53 7.82 -13.98
N VAL A 260 -23.09 7.30 -12.84
CA VAL A 260 -23.75 6.25 -12.05
C VAL A 260 -23.82 6.76 -10.62
N ASN A 261 -24.88 7.49 -10.27
CA ASN A 261 -24.83 8.33 -9.07
C ASN A 261 -25.43 7.69 -7.81
N HIS A 262 -26.31 6.68 -7.93
CA HIS A 262 -27.09 6.23 -6.77
C HIS A 262 -27.44 4.75 -6.81
N LEU A 263 -27.15 4.01 -5.72
CA LEU A 263 -27.75 2.71 -5.38
C LEU A 263 -27.74 1.69 -6.53
N SER A 264 -26.69 1.65 -7.34
CA SER A 264 -26.65 0.85 -8.58
C SER A 264 -25.59 -0.22 -8.55
N TYR A 265 -25.87 -1.35 -9.20
CA TYR A 265 -24.87 -2.40 -9.49
C TYR A 265 -24.60 -2.47 -10.97
N ILE A 266 -23.34 -2.24 -11.36
CA ILE A 266 -22.86 -2.30 -12.75
C ILE A 266 -21.76 -3.36 -12.82
N GLY A 267 -22.15 -4.56 -13.24
CA GLY A 267 -21.26 -5.72 -13.35
C GLY A 267 -21.19 -6.26 -14.76
N ASP A 268 -19.97 -6.64 -15.19
CA ASP A 268 -19.67 -7.19 -16.52
C ASP A 268 -20.30 -6.33 -17.65
N ALA A 269 -20.17 -5.00 -17.55
CA ALA A 269 -20.85 -4.05 -18.41
C ALA A 269 -19.89 -3.15 -19.19
N GLN A 270 -20.37 -2.63 -20.31
CA GLN A 270 -19.71 -1.60 -21.10
C GLN A 270 -20.67 -0.44 -21.34
N LEU A 271 -20.34 0.73 -20.79
CA LEU A 271 -21.10 1.96 -20.96
C LEU A 271 -20.37 2.87 -21.93
N GLY A 272 -21.08 3.34 -22.93
CA GLY A 272 -20.61 4.38 -23.87
C GLY A 272 -20.47 5.75 -23.18
N GLU A 273 -20.05 6.74 -23.96
CA GLU A 273 -19.89 8.11 -23.46
C GLU A 273 -21.23 8.74 -23.06
N GLN A 274 -21.18 9.63 -22.05
CA GLN A 274 -22.32 10.43 -21.62
C GLN A 274 -23.57 9.62 -21.22
N VAL A 275 -23.40 8.36 -20.82
CA VAL A 275 -24.49 7.53 -20.28
C VAL A 275 -24.88 8.04 -18.90
N ASN A 276 -26.18 8.14 -18.65
CA ASN A 276 -26.72 8.49 -17.34
C ASN A 276 -27.52 7.30 -16.76
N VAL A 277 -26.97 6.67 -15.74
CA VAL A 277 -27.60 5.53 -15.07
C VAL A 277 -28.51 6.04 -13.94
N GLY A 278 -29.80 5.73 -14.04
CA GLY A 278 -30.78 6.07 -13.02
C GLY A 278 -30.60 5.29 -11.72
N ALA A 279 -31.04 5.86 -10.62
CA ALA A 279 -30.92 5.28 -9.28
C ALA A 279 -31.52 3.85 -9.22
N GLY A 280 -30.82 2.93 -8.57
CA GLY A 280 -31.29 1.54 -8.42
C GLY A 280 -31.21 0.70 -9.70
N THR A 281 -30.45 1.14 -10.70
CA THR A 281 -30.24 0.32 -11.90
C THR A 281 -29.32 -0.86 -11.61
N ILE A 282 -29.71 -2.05 -12.09
CA ILE A 282 -28.96 -3.28 -11.93
C ILE A 282 -28.71 -3.91 -13.30
N THR A 283 -27.44 -4.23 -13.59
CA THR A 283 -27.08 -5.16 -14.66
C THR A 283 -27.14 -6.58 -14.08
N ALA A 284 -28.22 -7.32 -14.39
CA ALA A 284 -28.38 -8.70 -13.95
C ALA A 284 -27.53 -9.61 -14.85
N ASN A 285 -26.24 -9.73 -14.48
CA ASN A 285 -25.18 -10.32 -15.30
C ASN A 285 -24.93 -11.81 -15.06
N TYR A 286 -25.68 -12.48 -14.18
CA TYR A 286 -25.47 -13.87 -13.80
C TYR A 286 -26.77 -14.68 -13.90
N ASP A 287 -26.75 -15.78 -14.67
CA ASP A 287 -27.90 -16.65 -14.92
C ASP A 287 -27.97 -17.85 -13.97
N GLY A 288 -27.11 -17.93 -12.98
CA GLY A 288 -26.98 -19.07 -12.08
C GLY A 288 -25.78 -19.97 -12.41
N VAL A 289 -25.24 -19.88 -13.64
CA VAL A 289 -24.10 -20.67 -14.12
C VAL A 289 -23.03 -19.77 -14.73
N ASN A 290 -23.41 -18.91 -15.67
CA ASN A 290 -22.51 -18.06 -16.45
C ASN A 290 -22.74 -16.58 -16.20
N LYS A 291 -21.71 -15.77 -16.51
CA LYS A 291 -21.81 -14.32 -16.52
C LYS A 291 -21.93 -13.82 -17.95
N HIS A 292 -22.82 -12.87 -18.14
CA HIS A 292 -23.15 -12.28 -19.42
C HIS A 292 -22.94 -10.78 -19.41
N LYS A 293 -22.66 -10.22 -20.57
CA LYS A 293 -22.31 -8.80 -20.76
C LYS A 293 -23.53 -7.94 -21.01
N THR A 294 -23.56 -6.76 -20.38
CA THR A 294 -24.48 -5.66 -20.71
C THR A 294 -23.71 -4.58 -21.48
N VAL A 295 -24.28 -4.13 -22.62
CA VAL A 295 -23.73 -3.00 -23.38
C VAL A 295 -24.76 -1.88 -23.41
N ILE A 296 -24.33 -0.65 -23.04
CA ILE A 296 -25.18 0.55 -23.06
C ILE A 296 -24.52 1.58 -23.99
N GLY A 297 -25.15 1.88 -25.10
CA GLY A 297 -24.67 2.84 -26.11
C GLY A 297 -24.60 4.27 -25.57
N ALA A 298 -23.76 5.09 -26.21
CA ALA A 298 -23.51 6.48 -25.83
C ALA A 298 -24.79 7.31 -25.74
N GLY A 299 -24.84 8.27 -24.82
CA GLY A 299 -25.95 9.20 -24.61
C GLY A 299 -27.21 8.56 -24.03
N SER A 300 -27.21 7.25 -23.75
CA SER A 300 -28.38 6.54 -23.22
C SER A 300 -28.65 6.88 -21.75
N LYS A 301 -29.91 6.73 -21.35
CA LYS A 301 -30.38 7.00 -19.98
C LYS A 301 -31.22 5.85 -19.48
N THR A 302 -30.92 5.32 -18.31
CA THR A 302 -31.81 4.38 -17.64
C THR A 302 -32.68 5.13 -16.62
N GLY A 303 -33.96 4.76 -16.54
CA GLY A 303 -34.82 5.25 -15.49
C GLY A 303 -34.48 4.59 -14.14
N ALA A 304 -34.98 5.18 -13.05
CA ALA A 304 -34.76 4.59 -11.72
C ALA A 304 -35.35 3.18 -11.61
N ASN A 305 -34.71 2.31 -10.80
CA ASN A 305 -35.13 0.92 -10.58
C ASN A 305 -35.27 0.10 -11.87
N SER A 306 -34.36 0.31 -12.83
CA SER A 306 -34.29 -0.50 -14.05
C SER A 306 -33.45 -1.73 -13.84
N VAL A 307 -33.88 -2.87 -14.37
CA VAL A 307 -33.13 -4.12 -14.40
C VAL A 307 -32.82 -4.48 -15.85
N LEU A 308 -31.52 -4.61 -16.18
CA LEU A 308 -31.06 -5.03 -17.49
C LEU A 308 -30.57 -6.49 -17.38
N VAL A 309 -31.36 -7.42 -17.90
CA VAL A 309 -31.06 -8.86 -17.85
C VAL A 309 -30.10 -9.20 -18.99
N ALA A 310 -28.85 -9.46 -18.63
CA ALA A 310 -27.82 -9.80 -19.61
C ALA A 310 -27.96 -11.25 -20.14
N PRO A 311 -27.52 -11.55 -21.40
CA PRO A 311 -26.88 -10.60 -22.30
C PRO A 311 -27.89 -9.61 -22.92
N ILE A 312 -27.52 -8.29 -22.94
CA ILE A 312 -28.39 -7.26 -23.50
C ILE A 312 -27.55 -6.09 -24.07
N THR A 313 -28.02 -5.54 -25.19
CA THR A 313 -27.44 -4.35 -25.81
C THR A 313 -28.49 -3.26 -25.94
N LEU A 314 -28.23 -2.11 -25.35
CA LEU A 314 -28.96 -0.88 -25.60
C LEU A 314 -28.15 -0.05 -26.61
N GLY A 315 -28.75 0.32 -27.73
CA GLY A 315 -28.13 1.21 -28.73
C GLY A 315 -27.86 2.61 -28.17
N ALA A 316 -27.27 3.48 -28.98
CA ALA A 316 -27.01 4.87 -28.56
C ALA A 316 -28.33 5.66 -28.37
N ASN A 317 -28.33 6.62 -27.45
CA ASN A 317 -29.46 7.53 -27.17
C ASN A 317 -30.76 6.79 -26.80
N VAL A 318 -30.67 5.61 -26.23
CA VAL A 318 -31.84 4.89 -25.67
C VAL A 318 -32.27 5.54 -24.37
N THR A 319 -33.60 5.65 -24.19
CA THR A 319 -34.20 5.99 -22.90
C THR A 319 -34.96 4.79 -22.35
N VAL A 320 -34.60 4.36 -21.15
CA VAL A 320 -35.34 3.31 -20.43
C VAL A 320 -36.27 3.94 -19.43
N GLY A 321 -37.56 3.60 -19.46
CA GLY A 321 -38.52 4.12 -18.47
C GLY A 321 -38.30 3.52 -17.07
N ALA A 322 -38.49 4.32 -16.04
CA ALA A 322 -38.32 3.88 -14.66
C ALA A 322 -39.15 2.63 -14.32
N GLY A 323 -38.61 1.73 -13.48
CA GLY A 323 -39.23 0.48 -13.07
C GLY A 323 -39.30 -0.58 -14.17
N SER A 324 -38.48 -0.46 -15.21
CA SER A 324 -38.48 -1.42 -16.32
C SER A 324 -37.50 -2.57 -16.10
N THR A 325 -37.93 -3.77 -16.41
CA THR A 325 -37.08 -4.98 -16.57
C THR A 325 -36.94 -5.28 -18.05
N LEU A 326 -35.73 -5.13 -18.60
CA LEU A 326 -35.45 -5.37 -20.02
C LEU A 326 -34.73 -6.70 -20.22
N THR A 327 -35.23 -7.54 -21.14
CA THR A 327 -34.67 -8.85 -21.45
C THR A 327 -34.30 -9.01 -22.93
N LYS A 328 -34.47 -7.96 -23.72
CA LYS A 328 -34.15 -7.92 -25.17
C LYS A 328 -33.43 -6.66 -25.54
N ASP A 329 -32.62 -6.76 -26.57
CA ASP A 329 -31.92 -5.64 -27.15
C ASP A 329 -32.86 -4.50 -27.53
N VAL A 330 -32.35 -3.26 -27.41
CA VAL A 330 -33.08 -2.02 -27.71
C VAL A 330 -32.35 -1.26 -28.79
N PRO A 331 -33.00 -0.95 -29.93
CA PRO A 331 -32.37 -0.18 -31.00
C PRO A 331 -32.07 1.27 -30.58
N ALA A 332 -31.09 1.89 -31.26
CA ALA A 332 -30.71 3.28 -30.99
C ALA A 332 -31.90 4.25 -31.07
N GLY A 333 -31.91 5.27 -30.21
CA GLY A 333 -32.92 6.34 -30.19
C GLY A 333 -34.29 5.91 -29.63
N ALA A 334 -34.45 4.67 -29.19
CA ALA A 334 -35.74 4.15 -28.74
C ALA A 334 -36.06 4.49 -27.27
N LEU A 335 -37.34 4.53 -26.96
CA LEU A 335 -37.87 4.45 -25.59
C LEU A 335 -38.26 3.00 -25.29
N ALA A 336 -37.64 2.41 -24.24
CA ALA A 336 -37.93 1.06 -23.80
C ALA A 336 -38.72 1.08 -22.49
N LEU A 337 -39.82 0.34 -22.47
CA LEU A 337 -40.72 0.16 -21.30
C LEU A 337 -40.96 -1.32 -21.08
N GLY A 338 -40.46 -1.86 -19.99
CA GLY A 338 -40.61 -3.26 -19.58
C GLY A 338 -41.33 -3.39 -18.24
N ARG A 339 -42.49 -2.76 -18.11
CA ARG A 339 -43.31 -2.76 -16.88
C ARG A 339 -44.81 -2.89 -17.19
N ALA A 340 -45.58 -3.37 -16.22
CA ALA A 340 -47.03 -3.45 -16.34
C ALA A 340 -47.67 -2.04 -16.47
N LYS A 341 -48.81 -1.97 -17.14
CA LYS A 341 -49.64 -0.75 -17.11
C LYS A 341 -50.16 -0.51 -15.71
N GLN A 342 -50.12 0.75 -15.27
CA GLN A 342 -50.71 1.13 -13.96
C GLN A 342 -52.23 0.80 -13.95
N LEU A 343 -52.67 0.10 -12.92
CA LEU A 343 -54.05 -0.14 -12.63
C LEU A 343 -54.42 0.60 -11.34
N VAL A 344 -55.43 1.41 -11.38
CA VAL A 344 -56.00 2.09 -10.22
C VAL A 344 -57.32 1.48 -9.88
N LYS A 345 -57.53 1.09 -8.64
CA LYS A 345 -58.82 0.66 -8.08
C LYS A 345 -59.22 1.73 -7.05
N GLU A 346 -60.23 2.51 -7.38
CA GLU A 346 -60.78 3.51 -6.47
C GLU A 346 -61.54 2.84 -5.35
N ASN A 347 -61.58 3.46 -4.17
CA ASN A 347 -62.29 2.99 -2.97
C ASN A 347 -61.86 1.58 -2.53
N TRP A 348 -60.57 1.23 -2.67
CA TRP A 348 -59.99 0.00 -2.15
C TRP A 348 -59.96 0.03 -0.62
N SER A 349 -60.88 -0.67 0.05
CA SER A 349 -60.94 -0.84 1.52
C SER A 349 -60.82 -2.30 1.89
#